data_a29a96867f8de7eb0ddb8c21e8ad5f5b
#
_entry.id   a29a96867f8de7eb0ddb8c21e8ad5f5b
#
_cell.length_a   1.000
_cell.length_b   1.000
_cell.length_c   1.000
_cell.angle_alpha   90.00
_cell.angle_beta   90.00
_cell.angle_gamma   90.00
#
_symmetry.space_group_name_H-M   'P 1'
#
loop_
_entity.id
_entity.type
_entity.pdbx_description
1 polymer ?
#
loop_
_entity_poly.entity_id
_entity_poly.type
_entity_poly.pdbx_seq_one_letter_code
_entity_poly.pdbx_strand_id
1 'polypeptide(L)'
;QKRQIDLMDVSPRMVFSVATSMIPFLQNDDANRALMGSNMQRQAVPLLSTEAPVVGTGIEGKAAVDSGVCVVAKNAGVVERSASNEIVIKRDSDGNRDVYRLIKFSRSNQSNSYNQKPIVYKGDHVEKGEVIADGPSTKDGEIALGKNPLIGFMTWEGYNYEDAVLLSERLVQEDVYTSIHIEEYEAEARDTKLGPEEITRDVPGVGDDALKDLDERGIIRIGAEVRAGDILVW
;
A
#
# COMPACT_ATOMS: atom_id res chain seq x y z
N GLN A 1 54.40 14.39 -2.54
CA GLN A 1 54.02 13.07 -3.05
C GLN A 1 52.57 13.11 -3.45
N LYS A 2 52.22 12.94 -4.74
CA LYS A 2 50.87 12.72 -5.18
C LYS A 2 50.41 11.38 -4.61
N ARG A 3 49.43 11.39 -3.65
CA ARG A 3 48.79 10.17 -3.19
C ARG A 3 47.97 9.60 -4.36
N GLN A 4 48.18 8.34 -4.65
CA GLN A 4 47.39 7.61 -5.61
C GLN A 4 45.99 7.44 -4.99
N ILE A 5 44.94 7.84 -5.72
CA ILE A 5 43.57 7.69 -5.31
C ILE A 5 43.01 6.47 -6.07
N ASP A 6 42.67 5.43 -5.33
CA ASP A 6 42.17 4.17 -5.89
C ASP A 6 40.65 4.08 -5.91
N LEU A 7 39.97 4.82 -5.00
CA LEU A 7 38.52 4.80 -4.83
C LEU A 7 37.99 6.22 -4.73
N MET A 8 36.77 6.42 -5.22
CA MET A 8 36.05 7.69 -5.15
C MET A 8 34.54 7.41 -4.96
N ASP A 9 33.90 8.22 -4.14
CA ASP A 9 32.43 8.16 -3.98
C ASP A 9 31.73 8.48 -5.30
N VAL A 10 30.68 7.73 -5.60
CA VAL A 10 29.88 7.90 -6.84
C VAL A 10 29.21 9.29 -6.88
N SER A 11 28.68 9.74 -5.73
CA SER A 11 28.05 11.04 -5.59
C SER A 11 28.04 11.50 -4.13
N PRO A 12 28.27 12.80 -3.85
CA PRO A 12 28.09 13.36 -2.51
C PRO A 12 26.62 13.33 -2.02
N ARG A 13 25.65 13.15 -2.93
CA ARG A 13 24.24 13.03 -2.57
C ARG A 13 23.88 11.71 -1.89
N MET A 14 24.73 10.72 -1.91
CA MET A 14 24.52 9.41 -1.27
C MET A 14 24.47 9.45 0.25
N VAL A 15 24.76 10.58 0.89
CA VAL A 15 24.58 10.77 2.34
C VAL A 15 23.11 10.82 2.75
N PHE A 16 22.19 11.11 1.82
CA PHE A 16 20.76 11.16 2.07
C PHE A 16 20.08 9.85 1.68
N SER A 17 19.15 9.39 2.52
CA SER A 17 18.27 8.27 2.18
C SER A 17 17.24 8.68 1.12
N VAL A 18 16.60 7.70 0.48
CA VAL A 18 15.51 7.97 -0.48
C VAL A 18 14.37 8.73 0.21
N ALA A 19 13.98 8.33 1.42
CA ALA A 19 12.92 9.02 2.18
C ALA A 19 13.30 10.48 2.49
N THR A 20 14.52 10.73 2.92
CA THR A 20 15.02 12.10 3.17
C THR A 20 15.01 12.93 1.87
N SER A 21 15.33 12.31 0.74
CA SER A 21 15.36 12.97 -0.56
C SER A 21 13.97 13.37 -1.08
N MET A 22 12.92 12.84 -0.50
CA MET A 22 11.53 13.19 -0.82
C MET A 22 10.98 14.36 0.01
N ILE A 23 11.73 14.88 0.99
CA ILE A 23 11.29 16.02 1.81
C ILE A 23 11.52 17.32 1.03
N PRO A 24 10.46 18.05 0.65
CA PRO A 24 10.60 19.34 -0.01
C PRO A 24 11.15 20.38 0.98
N PHE A 25 11.95 21.33 0.49
CA PHE A 25 12.58 22.37 1.30
C PHE A 25 13.39 21.85 2.50
N LEU A 26 14.05 20.71 2.32
CA LEU A 26 14.84 20.06 3.37
C LEU A 26 15.90 20.99 3.99
N GLN A 27 16.47 21.88 3.20
CA GLN A 27 17.47 22.85 3.66
C GLN A 27 16.95 23.83 4.71
N ASN A 28 15.64 24.00 4.83
CA ASN A 28 14.99 24.89 5.81
C ASN A 28 14.63 24.16 7.11
N ASP A 29 14.80 22.84 7.15
CA ASP A 29 14.46 22.02 8.31
C ASP A 29 15.68 21.79 9.20
N ASP A 30 15.44 21.75 10.52
CA ASP A 30 16.43 21.24 11.47
C ASP A 30 16.67 19.74 11.25
N ALA A 31 17.93 19.29 11.41
CA ALA A 31 18.30 17.91 11.17
C ALA A 31 17.48 16.90 12.01
N ASN A 32 17.17 17.25 13.27
CA ASN A 32 16.35 16.37 14.12
C ASN A 32 14.94 16.21 13.58
N ARG A 33 14.33 17.29 13.05
CA ARG A 33 12.99 17.25 12.48
C ARG A 33 12.97 16.57 11.11
N ALA A 34 14.01 16.73 10.31
CA ALA A 34 14.18 15.99 9.06
C ALA A 34 14.29 14.46 9.32
N LEU A 35 15.00 14.06 10.36
CA LEU A 35 15.08 12.66 10.79
C LEU A 35 13.70 12.09 11.15
N MET A 36 12.94 12.84 11.96
CA MET A 36 11.57 12.43 12.34
C MET A 36 10.67 12.30 11.12
N GLY A 37 10.66 13.29 10.23
CA GLY A 37 9.87 13.27 9.00
C GLY A 37 10.24 12.11 8.07
N SER A 38 11.53 11.84 7.89
CA SER A 38 12.02 10.70 7.11
C SER A 38 11.55 9.36 7.69
N ASN A 39 11.58 9.21 9.01
CA ASN A 39 11.09 8.01 9.67
C ASN A 39 9.57 7.86 9.54
N MET A 40 8.81 8.95 9.65
CA MET A 40 7.34 8.95 9.51
C MET A 40 6.90 8.57 8.09
N GLN A 41 7.61 8.99 7.04
CA GLN A 41 7.33 8.55 5.67
C GLN A 41 7.33 7.03 5.53
N ARG A 42 8.26 6.34 6.20
CA ARG A 42 8.37 4.88 6.17
C ARG A 42 7.25 4.15 6.92
N GLN A 43 6.49 4.87 7.75
CA GLN A 43 5.37 4.35 8.53
C GLN A 43 4.02 4.68 7.88
N ALA A 44 4.01 5.29 6.71
CA ALA A 44 2.79 5.67 6.00
C ALA A 44 1.97 4.43 5.61
N VAL A 45 0.70 4.44 5.98
CA VAL A 45 -0.26 3.38 5.64
C VAL A 45 -0.81 3.62 4.24
N PRO A 46 -0.89 2.61 3.37
CA PRO A 46 -1.55 2.73 2.08
C PRO A 46 -3.02 3.09 2.25
N LEU A 47 -3.44 4.20 1.65
CA LEU A 47 -4.82 4.66 1.71
C LEU A 47 -5.65 4.07 0.57
N LEU A 48 -6.97 4.04 0.76
CA LEU A 48 -7.93 3.60 -0.27
C LEU A 48 -7.81 4.44 -1.55
N SER A 49 -7.64 5.76 -1.38
CA SER A 49 -7.37 6.71 -2.46
C SER A 49 -6.29 7.69 -2.01
N THR A 50 -5.19 7.73 -2.74
CA THR A 50 -4.05 8.63 -2.46
C THR A 50 -4.01 9.79 -3.43
N GLU A 51 -3.26 10.82 -3.08
CA GLU A 51 -2.99 11.98 -3.94
C GLU A 51 -1.49 12.19 -4.06
N ALA A 52 -1.03 12.49 -5.26
CA ALA A 52 0.35 12.91 -5.47
C ALA A 52 0.62 14.23 -4.72
N PRO A 53 1.82 14.42 -4.14
CA PRO A 53 2.14 15.65 -3.44
C PRO A 53 2.12 16.83 -4.42
N VAL A 54 1.52 17.95 -3.98
CA VAL A 54 1.48 19.20 -4.76
C VAL A 54 2.88 19.77 -4.93
N VAL A 55 3.73 19.63 -3.91
CA VAL A 55 5.13 20.02 -3.93
C VAL A 55 5.99 18.79 -3.68
N GLY A 56 6.87 18.50 -4.62
CA GLY A 56 7.77 17.35 -4.54
C GLY A 56 9.20 17.74 -4.87
N THR A 57 10.12 16.80 -4.75
CA THR A 57 11.55 16.98 -5.03
C THR A 57 11.95 16.44 -6.42
N GLY A 58 11.03 15.79 -7.12
CA GLY A 58 11.26 15.17 -8.44
C GLY A 58 11.81 13.74 -8.40
N ILE A 59 12.07 13.18 -7.22
CA ILE A 59 12.53 11.78 -7.08
C ILE A 59 11.36 10.80 -6.96
N GLU A 60 10.15 11.29 -6.71
CA GLU A 60 8.98 10.50 -6.37
C GLU A 60 8.64 9.47 -7.47
N GLY A 61 8.65 9.88 -8.73
CA GLY A 61 8.38 8.99 -9.86
C GLY A 61 9.44 7.91 -10.01
N LYS A 62 10.71 8.29 -9.93
CA LYS A 62 11.81 7.32 -9.99
C LYS A 62 11.78 6.35 -8.83
N ALA A 63 11.54 6.82 -7.62
CA ALA A 63 11.45 5.99 -6.44
C ALA A 63 10.28 4.99 -6.53
N ALA A 64 9.13 5.39 -7.07
CA ALA A 64 7.97 4.52 -7.28
C ALA A 64 8.28 3.39 -8.27
N VAL A 65 8.91 3.71 -9.40
CA VAL A 65 9.28 2.73 -10.44
C VAL A 65 10.37 1.78 -9.93
N ASP A 66 11.44 2.31 -9.35
CA ASP A 66 12.59 1.52 -8.89
C ASP A 66 12.24 0.62 -7.69
N SER A 67 11.24 0.98 -6.88
CA SER A 67 10.75 0.15 -5.79
C SER A 67 10.01 -1.12 -6.24
N GLY A 68 9.57 -1.16 -7.50
CA GLY A 68 8.83 -2.29 -8.06
C GLY A 68 7.36 -2.38 -7.62
N VAL A 69 6.82 -1.37 -6.92
CA VAL A 69 5.40 -1.34 -6.53
C VAL A 69 4.47 -1.05 -7.71
N CYS A 70 4.95 -0.28 -8.69
CA CYS A 70 4.26 -0.01 -9.95
C CYS A 70 4.58 -1.07 -10.98
N VAL A 71 3.62 -1.35 -11.84
CA VAL A 71 3.83 -2.23 -13.01
C VAL A 71 4.23 -1.37 -14.19
N VAL A 72 5.35 -1.73 -14.84
CA VAL A 72 5.87 -1.01 -15.99
C VAL A 72 5.82 -1.87 -17.25
N ALA A 73 5.60 -1.25 -18.40
CA ALA A 73 5.59 -1.92 -19.68
C ALA A 73 7.01 -2.42 -20.06
N LYS A 74 7.15 -3.71 -20.36
CA LYS A 74 8.41 -4.31 -20.78
C LYS A 74 8.77 -3.96 -22.22
N ASN A 75 7.75 -3.77 -23.06
CA ASN A 75 7.86 -3.45 -24.47
C ASN A 75 6.84 -2.38 -24.84
N ALA A 76 7.12 -1.62 -25.89
CA ALA A 76 6.15 -0.70 -26.48
C ALA A 76 5.03 -1.47 -27.19
N GLY A 77 3.81 -0.92 -27.14
CA GLY A 77 2.66 -1.55 -27.79
C GLY A 77 1.33 -0.88 -27.48
N VAL A 78 0.26 -1.49 -27.96
CA VAL A 78 -1.11 -1.02 -27.77
C VAL A 78 -1.83 -1.91 -26.76
N VAL A 79 -2.53 -1.28 -25.82
CA VAL A 79 -3.34 -1.98 -24.79
C VAL A 79 -4.55 -2.61 -25.47
N GLU A 80 -4.59 -3.94 -25.56
CA GLU A 80 -5.74 -4.68 -26.08
C GLU A 80 -6.83 -4.88 -25.03
N ARG A 81 -6.41 -5.08 -23.78
CA ARG A 81 -7.31 -5.31 -22.64
C ARG A 81 -6.75 -4.67 -21.38
N SER A 82 -7.59 -3.95 -20.67
CA SER A 82 -7.33 -3.45 -19.33
C SER A 82 -8.46 -3.90 -18.42
N ALA A 83 -8.12 -4.73 -17.42
CA ALA A 83 -9.04 -5.24 -16.43
C ALA A 83 -8.44 -5.05 -15.03
N SER A 84 -9.24 -5.16 -13.99
CA SER A 84 -8.78 -4.95 -12.61
C SER A 84 -7.64 -5.88 -12.19
N ASN A 85 -7.56 -7.09 -12.77
CA ASN A 85 -6.61 -8.13 -12.42
C ASN A 85 -5.53 -8.39 -13.47
N GLU A 86 -5.70 -7.86 -14.70
CA GLU A 86 -4.70 -8.05 -15.76
C GLU A 86 -4.73 -6.94 -16.81
N ILE A 87 -3.58 -6.69 -17.40
CA ILE A 87 -3.41 -5.80 -18.56
C ILE A 87 -2.74 -6.64 -19.66
N VAL A 88 -3.28 -6.57 -20.88
CA VAL A 88 -2.73 -7.23 -22.06
C VAL A 88 -2.30 -6.17 -23.08
N ILE A 89 -1.03 -6.19 -23.45
CA ILE A 89 -0.43 -5.26 -24.40
C ILE A 89 0.04 -6.05 -25.62
N LYS A 90 -0.40 -5.63 -26.81
CA LYS A 90 0.10 -6.14 -28.07
C LYS A 90 1.34 -5.35 -28.47
N ARG A 91 2.47 -6.02 -28.55
CA ARG A 91 3.77 -5.39 -28.90
C ARG A 91 3.76 -4.87 -30.33
N ASP A 92 4.41 -3.73 -30.53
CA ASP A 92 4.59 -3.15 -31.85
C ASP A 92 5.64 -3.92 -32.68
N SER A 93 6.62 -4.53 -32.01
CA SER A 93 7.78 -5.16 -32.68
C SER A 93 7.46 -6.47 -33.40
N ASP A 94 6.68 -7.32 -32.76
CA ASP A 94 6.44 -8.71 -33.23
C ASP A 94 4.95 -9.12 -33.18
N GLY A 95 4.06 -8.22 -32.72
CA GLY A 95 2.63 -8.46 -32.60
C GLY A 95 2.25 -9.47 -31.50
N ASN A 96 3.22 -9.96 -30.74
CA ASN A 96 2.96 -10.85 -29.63
C ASN A 96 2.32 -10.09 -28.45
N ARG A 97 1.74 -10.84 -27.53
CA ARG A 97 1.04 -10.30 -26.36
C ARG A 97 1.91 -10.38 -25.11
N ASP A 98 2.05 -9.26 -24.41
CA ASP A 98 2.54 -9.21 -23.03
C ASP A 98 1.36 -9.18 -22.08
N VAL A 99 1.30 -10.13 -21.13
CA VAL A 99 0.27 -10.23 -20.13
C VAL A 99 0.85 -9.85 -18.79
N TYR A 100 0.28 -8.83 -18.16
CA TYR A 100 0.64 -8.33 -16.83
C TYR A 100 -0.47 -8.67 -15.85
N ARG A 101 -0.19 -9.57 -14.91
CA ARG A 101 -1.13 -9.89 -13.83
C ARG A 101 -0.90 -8.93 -12.67
N LEU A 102 -1.99 -8.32 -12.18
CA LEU A 102 -1.97 -7.37 -11.11
C LEU A 102 -2.22 -8.05 -9.77
N ILE A 103 -1.51 -7.61 -8.73
CA ILE A 103 -1.72 -8.04 -7.36
C ILE A 103 -2.98 -7.36 -6.83
N LYS A 104 -3.91 -8.16 -6.32
CA LYS A 104 -5.19 -7.66 -5.80
C LYS A 104 -5.33 -8.01 -4.33
N PHE A 105 -5.53 -6.97 -3.48
CA PHE A 105 -5.87 -7.10 -2.06
C PHE A 105 -5.05 -8.16 -1.30
N SER A 106 -3.75 -8.17 -1.51
CA SER A 106 -2.82 -9.05 -0.81
C SER A 106 -2.43 -8.44 0.53
N ARG A 107 -2.29 -9.29 1.54
CA ARG A 107 -1.79 -8.88 2.85
C ARG A 107 -0.29 -8.62 2.81
N SER A 108 0.15 -7.46 3.33
CA SER A 108 1.57 -7.20 3.61
C SER A 108 1.98 -7.76 4.98
N ASN A 109 3.28 -7.76 5.27
CA ASN A 109 3.81 -8.19 6.58
C ASN A 109 3.29 -7.34 7.75
N GLN A 110 2.88 -6.10 7.51
CA GLN A 110 2.29 -5.19 8.49
C GLN A 110 0.76 -5.18 8.46
N SER A 111 0.14 -6.19 7.85
CA SER A 111 -1.32 -6.31 7.70
C SER A 111 -1.98 -5.19 6.90
N ASN A 112 -1.22 -4.51 6.06
CA ASN A 112 -1.76 -3.52 5.12
C ASN A 112 -2.21 -4.20 3.82
N SER A 113 -3.11 -3.55 3.09
CA SER A 113 -3.56 -4.02 1.79
C SER A 113 -2.59 -3.63 0.69
N TYR A 114 -2.10 -4.62 -0.03
CA TYR A 114 -1.28 -4.46 -1.23
C TYR A 114 -2.19 -4.66 -2.45
N ASN A 115 -2.47 -3.60 -3.18
CA ASN A 115 -3.38 -3.64 -4.32
C ASN A 115 -2.84 -2.81 -5.47
N GLN A 116 -2.84 -3.38 -6.68
CA GLN A 116 -2.43 -2.70 -7.90
C GLN A 116 -3.66 -2.34 -8.73
N LYS A 117 -3.67 -1.14 -9.29
CA LYS A 117 -4.76 -0.59 -10.11
C LYS A 117 -4.22 -0.20 -11.48
N PRO A 118 -4.85 -0.63 -12.59
CA PRO A 118 -4.47 -0.18 -13.93
C PRO A 118 -4.73 1.33 -14.08
N ILE A 119 -3.83 2.03 -14.78
CA ILE A 119 -3.95 3.44 -15.12
C ILE A 119 -4.07 3.67 -16.63
N VAL A 120 -3.99 2.61 -17.41
CA VAL A 120 -4.13 2.63 -18.87
C VAL A 120 -5.45 2.02 -19.31
N TYR A 121 -5.97 2.48 -20.43
CA TYR A 121 -7.24 2.02 -20.99
C TYR A 121 -7.01 1.26 -22.30
N LYS A 122 -8.02 0.48 -22.70
CA LYS A 122 -7.99 -0.22 -23.99
C LYS A 122 -7.85 0.76 -25.15
N GLY A 123 -6.85 0.53 -25.99
CA GLY A 123 -6.53 1.37 -27.16
C GLY A 123 -5.40 2.36 -26.92
N ASP A 124 -4.96 2.55 -25.66
CA ASP A 124 -3.82 3.41 -25.37
C ASP A 124 -2.54 2.79 -25.93
N HIS A 125 -1.67 3.63 -26.47
CA HIS A 125 -0.31 3.25 -26.83
C HIS A 125 0.62 3.55 -25.67
N VAL A 126 1.44 2.58 -25.27
CA VAL A 126 2.40 2.69 -24.19
C VAL A 126 3.82 2.45 -24.69
N GLU A 127 4.76 3.14 -24.11
CA GLU A 127 6.18 2.97 -24.40
C GLU A 127 6.84 1.98 -23.43
N LYS A 128 8.01 1.47 -23.84
CA LYS A 128 8.82 0.64 -22.95
C LYS A 128 9.26 1.41 -21.70
N GLY A 129 8.99 0.88 -20.53
CA GLY A 129 9.33 1.50 -19.25
C GLY A 129 8.25 2.45 -18.72
N GLU A 130 7.16 2.65 -19.44
CA GLU A 130 6.02 3.45 -18.99
C GLU A 130 5.24 2.70 -17.90
N VAL A 131 4.75 3.43 -16.90
CA VAL A 131 3.93 2.87 -15.82
C VAL A 131 2.53 2.60 -16.34
N ILE A 132 2.07 1.35 -16.22
CA ILE A 132 0.76 0.90 -16.68
C ILE A 132 -0.22 0.57 -15.55
N ALA A 133 0.29 0.36 -14.34
CA ALA A 133 -0.53 0.19 -13.15
C ALA A 133 0.15 0.78 -11.92
N ASP A 134 -0.63 1.48 -11.10
CA ASP A 134 -0.21 1.97 -9.80
C ASP A 134 -0.23 0.86 -8.74
N GLY A 135 0.71 0.93 -7.80
CA GLY A 135 0.75 0.09 -6.61
C GLY A 135 0.17 0.79 -5.37
N PRO A 136 0.39 0.22 -4.18
CA PRO A 136 0.03 0.86 -2.93
C PRO A 136 0.79 2.16 -2.74
N SER A 137 0.12 3.18 -2.20
CA SER A 137 0.70 4.52 -1.96
C SER A 137 1.38 5.15 -3.18
N THR A 138 0.83 4.90 -4.36
CA THR A 138 1.28 5.53 -5.61
C THR A 138 0.10 6.12 -6.38
N LYS A 139 0.35 7.17 -7.13
CA LYS A 139 -0.62 7.83 -7.99
C LYS A 139 0.06 8.25 -9.29
N ASP A 140 -0.47 7.77 -10.41
CA ASP A 140 0.05 8.07 -11.77
C ASP A 140 1.58 7.84 -11.89
N GLY A 141 2.07 6.76 -11.28
CA GLY A 141 3.49 6.39 -11.28
C GLY A 141 4.39 7.17 -10.34
N GLU A 142 3.83 8.00 -9.46
CA GLU A 142 4.57 8.74 -8.44
C GLU A 142 4.22 8.26 -7.03
N ILE A 143 5.14 8.39 -6.09
CA ILE A 143 4.87 8.11 -4.68
C ILE A 143 3.85 9.10 -4.14
N ALA A 144 2.77 8.57 -3.56
CA ALA A 144 1.67 9.31 -2.96
C ALA A 144 1.34 8.68 -1.60
N LEU A 145 2.04 9.12 -0.55
CA LEU A 145 1.94 8.53 0.79
C LEU A 145 0.69 8.96 1.56
N GLY A 146 -0.07 9.92 1.06
CA GLY A 146 -1.23 10.46 1.77
C GLY A 146 -2.11 11.33 0.91
N LYS A 147 -2.57 12.42 1.48
CA LYS A 147 -3.48 13.42 0.91
C LYS A 147 -2.92 14.83 1.05
N ASN A 148 -3.51 15.78 0.33
CA ASN A 148 -3.20 17.21 0.42
C ASN A 148 -4.35 17.94 1.13
N PRO A 149 -4.49 17.85 2.47
CA PRO A 149 -5.56 18.52 3.19
C PRO A 149 -5.27 20.01 3.39
N LEU A 150 -6.32 20.81 3.51
CA LEU A 150 -6.22 22.20 3.95
C LEU A 150 -6.00 22.24 5.47
N ILE A 151 -4.93 22.89 5.91
CA ILE A 151 -4.55 23.00 7.32
C ILE A 151 -4.61 24.47 7.76
N GLY A 152 -5.30 24.72 8.87
CA GLY A 152 -5.30 26.00 9.57
C GLY A 152 -4.41 25.95 10.82
N PHE A 153 -3.47 26.87 10.95
CA PHE A 153 -2.62 27.01 12.13
C PHE A 153 -3.17 28.06 13.07
N MET A 154 -3.84 27.63 14.13
CA MET A 154 -4.41 28.52 15.14
C MET A 154 -4.63 27.77 16.46
N THR A 155 -4.79 28.49 17.56
CA THR A 155 -5.27 27.90 18.80
C THR A 155 -6.80 27.73 18.73
N TRP A 156 -7.29 26.56 19.18
CA TRP A 156 -8.71 26.25 19.18
C TRP A 156 -9.16 25.75 20.55
N GLU A 157 -9.55 26.67 21.41
CA GLU A 157 -10.11 26.40 22.76
C GLU A 157 -9.29 25.39 23.60
N GLY A 158 -7.99 25.29 23.36
CA GLY A 158 -7.07 24.36 24.02
C GLY A 158 -7.14 22.89 23.54
N TYR A 159 -8.05 22.54 22.65
CA TYR A 159 -8.17 21.16 22.15
C TYR A 159 -7.03 20.72 21.22
N ASN A 160 -6.21 21.65 20.77
CA ASN A 160 -5.01 21.40 19.97
C ASN A 160 -3.71 21.76 20.74
N TYR A 161 -3.71 21.58 22.07
CA TYR A 161 -2.53 21.81 22.91
C TYR A 161 -1.44 20.80 22.61
N GLU A 162 -0.19 21.27 22.52
CA GLU A 162 1.01 20.51 22.12
C GLU A 162 0.85 19.89 20.72
N ASP A 163 0.90 18.56 20.63
CA ASP A 163 0.83 17.80 19.34
C ASP A 163 -0.60 17.36 19.00
N ALA A 164 -1.62 17.81 19.74
CA ALA A 164 -3.01 17.50 19.46
C ALA A 164 -3.49 18.23 18.20
N VAL A 165 -4.29 17.55 17.40
CA VAL A 165 -4.83 18.04 16.14
C VAL A 165 -6.34 17.87 16.11
N LEU A 166 -7.06 18.90 15.65
CA LEU A 166 -8.49 18.81 15.37
C LEU A 166 -8.68 18.40 13.90
N LEU A 167 -9.53 17.43 13.68
CA LEU A 167 -9.88 16.94 12.35
C LEU A 167 -11.34 17.24 12.03
N SER A 168 -11.61 17.63 10.79
CA SER A 168 -12.97 17.78 10.30
C SER A 168 -13.64 16.41 10.14
N GLU A 169 -14.91 16.28 10.51
CA GLU A 169 -15.74 15.09 10.28
C GLU A 169 -15.84 14.72 8.79
N ARG A 170 -15.68 15.68 7.91
CA ARG A 170 -15.63 15.49 6.46
C ARG A 170 -14.58 14.46 6.04
N LEU A 171 -13.44 14.37 6.75
CA LEU A 171 -12.39 13.38 6.46
C LEU A 171 -12.88 11.95 6.62
N VAL A 172 -13.81 11.72 7.57
CA VAL A 172 -14.45 10.42 7.77
C VAL A 172 -15.54 10.20 6.74
N GLN A 173 -16.38 11.20 6.48
CA GLN A 173 -17.51 11.10 5.54
C GLN A 173 -17.05 10.83 4.10
N GLU A 174 -15.93 11.39 3.68
CA GLU A 174 -15.38 11.27 2.32
C GLU A 174 -14.28 10.21 2.19
N ASP A 175 -14.07 9.37 3.21
CA ASP A 175 -13.02 8.33 3.22
C ASP A 175 -11.61 8.85 2.89
N VAL A 176 -11.27 10.07 3.35
CA VAL A 176 -10.03 10.74 2.96
C VAL A 176 -8.79 9.97 3.42
N TYR A 177 -8.78 9.50 4.67
CA TYR A 177 -7.70 8.70 5.25
C TYR A 177 -8.07 7.25 5.51
N THR A 178 -9.07 6.75 4.83
CA THR A 178 -9.53 5.36 4.98
C THR A 178 -8.51 4.39 4.42
N SER A 179 -8.21 3.35 5.17
CA SER A 179 -7.28 2.29 4.82
C SER A 179 -7.91 0.92 5.02
N ILE A 180 -7.36 -0.08 4.33
CA ILE A 180 -7.79 -1.47 4.45
C ILE A 180 -6.69 -2.24 5.18
N HIS A 181 -7.07 -2.95 6.25
CA HIS A 181 -6.18 -3.84 6.99
C HIS A 181 -6.66 -5.27 6.81
N ILE A 182 -5.72 -6.16 6.48
CA ILE A 182 -5.99 -7.58 6.24
C ILE A 182 -5.28 -8.37 7.33
N GLU A 183 -6.06 -9.03 8.19
CA GLU A 183 -5.55 -9.92 9.22
C GLU A 183 -5.65 -11.37 8.76
N GLU A 184 -4.70 -12.17 9.17
CA GLU A 184 -4.66 -13.61 8.90
C GLU A 184 -4.64 -14.37 10.21
N TYR A 185 -5.58 -15.27 10.37
CA TYR A 185 -5.67 -16.16 11.52
C TYR A 185 -5.51 -17.60 11.04
N GLU A 186 -4.57 -18.33 11.65
CA GLU A 186 -4.31 -19.72 11.35
C GLU A 186 -4.73 -20.59 12.54
N ALA A 187 -5.50 -21.62 12.28
CA ALA A 187 -5.89 -22.62 13.27
C ALA A 187 -5.46 -24.01 12.78
N GLU A 188 -4.88 -24.79 13.69
CA GLU A 188 -4.40 -26.14 13.40
C GLU A 188 -4.97 -27.11 14.43
N ALA A 189 -5.65 -28.16 13.97
CA ALA A 189 -6.08 -29.26 14.81
C ALA A 189 -4.92 -30.25 15.01
N ARG A 190 -4.57 -30.52 16.26
CA ARG A 190 -3.41 -31.34 16.64
C ARG A 190 -3.85 -32.58 17.43
N ASP A 191 -3.00 -33.59 17.41
CA ASP A 191 -3.17 -34.74 18.29
C ASP A 191 -2.74 -34.37 19.72
N THR A 192 -3.66 -34.57 20.68
CA THR A 192 -3.40 -34.32 22.10
C THR A 192 -3.45 -35.60 22.90
N LYS A 193 -2.95 -35.58 24.15
CA LYS A 193 -3.03 -36.73 25.08
C LYS A 193 -4.48 -37.12 25.44
N LEU A 194 -5.42 -36.19 25.26
CA LEU A 194 -6.86 -36.44 25.50
C LEU A 194 -7.62 -36.94 24.27
N GLY A 195 -6.95 -37.01 23.11
CA GLY A 195 -7.49 -37.36 21.84
C GLY A 195 -7.15 -36.36 20.74
N PRO A 196 -7.43 -36.66 19.46
CA PRO A 196 -7.23 -35.72 18.37
C PRO A 196 -8.21 -34.57 18.47
N GLU A 197 -7.71 -33.34 18.20
CA GLU A 197 -8.55 -32.18 17.97
C GLU A 197 -9.20 -32.27 16.60
N GLU A 198 -10.37 -31.71 16.46
CA GLU A 198 -11.12 -31.71 15.19
C GLU A 198 -11.73 -30.34 14.96
N ILE A 199 -11.61 -29.84 13.72
CA ILE A 199 -12.30 -28.62 13.30
C ILE A 199 -13.74 -29.02 12.95
N THR A 200 -14.72 -28.50 13.68
CA THR A 200 -16.12 -28.90 13.53
C THR A 200 -17.06 -27.74 13.83
N ARG A 201 -18.26 -27.74 13.25
CA ARG A 201 -19.35 -26.84 13.60
C ARG A 201 -20.07 -27.24 14.86
N ASP A 202 -19.95 -28.49 15.29
CA ASP A 202 -20.64 -29.02 16.47
C ASP A 202 -19.94 -28.61 17.76
N VAL A 203 -20.30 -27.42 18.23
CA VAL A 203 -19.69 -26.78 19.40
C VAL A 203 -20.63 -26.89 20.60
N PRO A 204 -20.25 -27.64 21.66
CA PRO A 204 -21.08 -27.74 22.86
C PRO A 204 -21.13 -26.40 23.62
N GLY A 205 -22.34 -26.00 24.02
CA GLY A 205 -22.54 -24.82 24.87
C GLY A 205 -22.53 -23.48 24.16
N VAL A 206 -22.52 -23.44 22.83
CA VAL A 206 -22.60 -22.23 22.01
C VAL A 206 -23.93 -22.20 21.29
N GLY A 207 -24.60 -21.02 21.30
CA GLY A 207 -25.87 -20.83 20.64
C GLY A 207 -25.75 -20.80 19.10
N ASP A 208 -26.77 -21.21 18.39
CA ASP A 208 -26.80 -21.25 16.92
C ASP A 208 -26.53 -19.88 16.27
N ASP A 209 -26.87 -18.79 16.94
CA ASP A 209 -26.60 -17.43 16.45
C ASP A 209 -25.10 -17.12 16.31
N ALA A 210 -24.27 -17.65 17.21
CA ALA A 210 -22.81 -17.48 17.15
C ALA A 210 -22.16 -18.35 16.08
N LEU A 211 -22.84 -19.43 15.63
CA LEU A 211 -22.36 -20.38 14.65
C LEU A 211 -22.98 -20.17 13.25
N LYS A 212 -23.86 -19.18 13.09
CA LYS A 212 -24.61 -18.98 11.84
C LYS A 212 -23.73 -18.78 10.60
N ASP A 213 -22.56 -18.15 10.76
CA ASP A 213 -21.64 -17.82 9.67
C ASP A 213 -20.57 -18.92 9.44
N LEU A 214 -20.55 -19.98 10.24
CA LEU A 214 -19.69 -21.14 10.03
C LEU A 214 -20.29 -22.09 8.98
N ASP A 215 -19.43 -22.62 8.11
CA ASP A 215 -19.80 -23.69 7.18
C ASP A 215 -19.91 -25.05 7.88
N GLU A 216 -20.21 -26.12 7.12
CA GLU A 216 -20.32 -27.49 7.64
C GLU A 216 -19.01 -28.03 8.23
N ARG A 217 -17.88 -27.43 7.86
CA ARG A 217 -16.55 -27.79 8.36
C ARG A 217 -16.18 -27.05 9.63
N GLY A 218 -16.96 -26.08 10.08
CA GLY A 218 -16.63 -25.22 11.23
C GLY A 218 -15.75 -24.03 10.87
N ILE A 219 -15.62 -23.69 9.59
CA ILE A 219 -14.86 -22.52 9.10
C ILE A 219 -15.84 -21.46 8.65
N ILE A 220 -15.53 -20.19 8.95
CA ILE A 220 -16.38 -19.07 8.54
C ILE A 220 -16.50 -18.99 7.01
N ARG A 221 -17.70 -18.69 6.53
CA ARG A 221 -17.97 -18.55 5.09
C ARG A 221 -17.35 -17.26 4.54
N ILE A 222 -16.97 -17.30 3.26
CA ILE A 222 -16.51 -16.13 2.53
C ILE A 222 -17.65 -15.12 2.41
N GLY A 223 -17.35 -13.84 2.71
CA GLY A 223 -18.31 -12.74 2.66
C GLY A 223 -19.07 -12.49 3.96
N ALA A 224 -18.79 -13.25 5.03
CA ALA A 224 -19.38 -13.00 6.34
C ALA A 224 -18.85 -11.69 6.94
N GLU A 225 -19.72 -10.90 7.57
CA GLU A 225 -19.32 -9.78 8.42
C GLU A 225 -18.81 -10.32 9.75
N VAL A 226 -17.65 -9.83 10.20
CA VAL A 226 -16.98 -10.29 11.42
C VAL A 226 -16.82 -9.14 12.40
N ARG A 227 -17.12 -9.41 13.67
CA ARG A 227 -16.97 -8.46 14.78
C ARG A 227 -16.05 -9.06 15.84
N ALA A 228 -15.57 -8.20 16.74
CA ALA A 228 -14.77 -8.65 17.87
C ALA A 228 -15.55 -9.67 18.74
N GLY A 229 -14.95 -10.83 18.96
CA GLY A 229 -15.55 -11.93 19.71
C GLY A 229 -16.27 -12.98 18.86
N ASP A 230 -16.42 -12.77 17.55
CA ASP A 230 -17.02 -13.76 16.65
C ASP A 230 -16.09 -14.97 16.45
N ILE A 231 -16.70 -16.13 16.28
CA ILE A 231 -15.99 -17.39 16.03
C ILE A 231 -15.67 -17.50 14.56
N LEU A 232 -14.39 -17.61 14.23
CA LEU A 232 -13.91 -17.75 12.84
C LEU A 232 -13.72 -19.21 12.44
N VAL A 233 -13.21 -20.03 13.37
CA VAL A 233 -12.95 -21.45 13.21
C VAL A 233 -13.18 -22.10 14.57
N TRP A 234 -13.75 -23.29 14.59
CA TRP A 234 -13.92 -24.04 15.82
C TRP A 234 -13.55 -25.51 15.60
#